data_7b26a498a9198124f22fcd620efe501a
#
_entry.id   7b26a498a9198124f22fcd620efe501a
#
_cell.length_a   1.000
_cell.length_b   1.000
_cell.length_c   1.000
_cell.angle_alpha   90.00
_cell.angle_beta   90.00
_cell.angle_gamma   90.00
#
_symmetry.space_group_name_H-M   'P 1'
#
loop_
_entity.id
_entity.type
_entity.pdbx_description
1 polymer ?
#
loop_
_entity_poly.entity_id
_entity_poly.type
_entity_poly.pdbx_seq_one_letter_code
_entity_poly.pdbx_strand_id
1 'polypeptide(L)'
;MADTLTPERAAERLRGLSADVRAAVLLDAAGSLAGASEDDHERGPALGELARKLFEEVDRATRDWDTEPPEQVEIQVPGGAVFASRTPRWTLVAVAKRGALASLMLYDLRAVLGELEGGPPIRRSVSAEERAAGPATEEHAAEELPMPELGGE
;
A
#
# COMPACT_ATOMS: atom_id res chain seq x y z
N MET A 1 -21.13 -17.80 3.92
CA MET A 1 -19.97 -17.92 3.04
C MET A 1 -19.36 -16.57 2.80
N ALA A 2 -18.07 -16.44 3.04
CA ALA A 2 -17.40 -15.20 2.73
C ALA A 2 -17.30 -15.04 1.22
N ASP A 3 -17.71 -13.89 0.72
CA ASP A 3 -17.56 -13.56 -0.69
C ASP A 3 -16.08 -13.51 -1.01
N THR A 4 -15.66 -14.35 -1.92
CA THR A 4 -14.27 -14.34 -2.38
C THR A 4 -14.01 -13.06 -3.17
N LEU A 5 -12.95 -12.36 -2.84
CA LEU A 5 -12.58 -11.15 -3.57
C LEU A 5 -12.20 -11.52 -5.01
N THR A 6 -12.81 -10.84 -5.97
CA THR A 6 -12.50 -11.06 -7.38
C THR A 6 -11.52 -10.02 -7.89
N PRO A 7 -10.77 -10.32 -8.97
CA PRO A 7 -9.81 -9.36 -9.53
C PRO A 7 -10.45 -8.01 -9.89
N GLU A 8 -11.66 -8.04 -10.42
CA GLU A 8 -12.36 -6.82 -10.83
C GLU A 8 -12.69 -5.91 -9.64
N ARG A 9 -12.81 -6.48 -8.45
CA ARG A 9 -13.18 -5.76 -7.24
C ARG A 9 -12.00 -5.40 -6.35
N ALA A 10 -10.79 -5.86 -6.67
CA ALA A 10 -9.62 -5.66 -5.81
C ALA A 10 -9.28 -4.17 -5.63
N ALA A 11 -9.31 -3.39 -6.70
CA ALA A 11 -9.04 -1.96 -6.63
C ALA A 11 -10.07 -1.21 -5.77
N GLU A 12 -11.34 -1.54 -5.91
CA GLU A 12 -12.40 -0.98 -5.08
C GLU A 12 -12.26 -1.40 -3.61
N ARG A 13 -11.86 -2.63 -3.38
CA ARG A 13 -11.60 -3.12 -2.03
C ARG A 13 -10.52 -2.30 -1.33
N LEU A 14 -9.43 -2.01 -2.04
CA LEU A 14 -8.36 -1.16 -1.52
C LEU A 14 -8.87 0.25 -1.22
N ARG A 15 -9.64 0.81 -2.12
CA ARG A 15 -10.18 2.15 -1.96
C ARG A 15 -11.13 2.24 -0.76
N GLY A 16 -11.88 1.17 -0.51
CA GLY A 16 -12.73 1.06 0.67
C GLY A 16 -11.96 0.97 1.99
N LEU A 17 -10.71 0.51 1.96
CA LEU A 17 -9.87 0.42 3.16
C LEU A 17 -9.18 1.73 3.49
N SER A 18 -8.90 2.56 2.50
CA SER A 18 -8.12 3.79 2.71
C SER A 18 -8.73 4.97 1.98
N ALA A 19 -9.08 6.00 2.74
CA ALA A 19 -9.56 7.25 2.18
C ALA A 19 -8.46 8.04 1.46
N ASP A 20 -7.20 7.66 1.64
CA ASP A 20 -6.08 8.33 0.99
C ASP A 20 -5.86 7.86 -0.45
N VAL A 21 -6.49 6.76 -0.86
CA VAL A 21 -6.37 6.25 -2.23
C VAL A 21 -7.23 7.09 -3.16
N ARG A 22 -6.59 7.65 -4.19
CA ARG A 22 -7.26 8.41 -5.24
C ARG A 22 -7.63 7.53 -6.43
N ALA A 23 -6.75 6.60 -6.76
CA ALA A 23 -6.92 5.68 -7.88
C ALA A 23 -6.22 4.37 -7.58
N ALA A 24 -6.75 3.27 -8.07
CA ALA A 24 -6.12 1.98 -7.92
C ALA A 24 -6.39 1.10 -9.13
N VAL A 25 -5.41 0.28 -9.50
CA VAL A 25 -5.54 -0.69 -10.58
C VAL A 25 -4.89 -2.02 -10.18
N LEU A 26 -5.43 -3.09 -10.69
CA LEU A 26 -4.87 -4.44 -10.55
C LEU A 26 -4.41 -4.93 -11.92
N LEU A 27 -3.18 -5.43 -11.97
CA LEU A 27 -2.63 -6.06 -13.16
C LEU A 27 -2.43 -7.55 -12.91
N ASP A 28 -2.62 -8.35 -13.94
CA ASP A 28 -2.34 -9.78 -13.87
C ASP A 28 -0.84 -10.06 -14.10
N ALA A 29 -0.44 -11.33 -14.10
CA ALA A 29 0.95 -11.72 -14.28
C ALA A 29 1.55 -11.30 -15.63
N ALA A 30 0.72 -11.11 -16.65
CA ALA A 30 1.16 -10.64 -17.96
C ALA A 30 1.24 -9.11 -18.05
N GLY A 31 0.83 -8.41 -16.99
CA GLY A 31 0.80 -6.95 -16.97
C GLY A 31 -0.47 -6.35 -17.57
N SER A 32 -1.48 -7.18 -17.82
CA SER A 32 -2.76 -6.72 -18.35
C SER A 32 -3.67 -6.22 -17.22
N LEU A 33 -4.47 -5.21 -17.52
CA LEU A 33 -5.40 -4.65 -16.56
C LEU A 33 -6.50 -5.66 -16.21
N ALA A 34 -6.58 -6.05 -14.94
CA ALA A 34 -7.57 -6.98 -14.43
C ALA A 34 -8.69 -6.29 -13.64
N GLY A 35 -8.44 -5.09 -13.14
CA GLY A 35 -9.44 -4.32 -12.40
C GLY A 35 -8.99 -2.89 -12.18
N ALA A 36 -9.96 -2.00 -12.00
CA ALA A 36 -9.71 -0.59 -11.68
C ALA A 36 -10.80 -0.09 -10.75
N SER A 37 -10.50 0.94 -9.97
CA SER A 37 -11.52 1.58 -9.15
C SER A 37 -12.56 2.28 -10.04
N GLU A 38 -13.80 2.33 -9.58
CA GLU A 38 -14.94 2.76 -10.42
C GLU A 38 -14.76 4.13 -11.06
N ASP A 39 -14.20 5.07 -10.33
CA ASP A 39 -14.04 6.42 -10.85
C ASP A 39 -12.90 6.55 -11.87
N ASP A 40 -12.17 5.47 -12.12
CA ASP A 40 -10.94 5.52 -12.90
C ASP A 40 -10.97 4.66 -14.16
N HIS A 41 -12.15 4.30 -14.66
CA HIS A 41 -12.27 3.49 -15.86
C HIS A 41 -11.55 4.10 -17.08
N GLU A 42 -11.51 5.43 -17.16
CA GLU A 42 -10.82 6.12 -18.25
C GLU A 42 -9.31 6.20 -18.00
N ARG A 43 -8.90 6.38 -16.76
CA ARG A 43 -7.49 6.55 -16.38
C ARG A 43 -6.80 5.25 -16.01
N GLY A 44 -7.59 4.23 -15.65
CA GLY A 44 -7.06 2.94 -15.25
C GLY A 44 -6.10 2.32 -16.24
N PRO A 45 -6.44 2.24 -17.55
CA PRO A 45 -5.52 1.69 -18.54
C PRO A 45 -4.19 2.43 -18.62
N ALA A 46 -4.21 3.76 -18.51
CA ALA A 46 -2.98 4.56 -18.53
C ALA A 46 -2.13 4.32 -17.30
N LEU A 47 -2.74 4.23 -16.14
CA LEU A 47 -2.04 3.93 -14.89
C LEU A 47 -1.46 2.50 -14.92
N GLY A 48 -2.21 1.55 -15.45
CA GLY A 48 -1.76 0.18 -15.60
C GLY A 48 -0.54 0.07 -16.52
N GLU A 49 -0.55 0.77 -17.64
CA GLU A 49 0.56 0.78 -18.59
C GLU A 49 1.81 1.42 -17.97
N LEU A 50 1.62 2.51 -17.23
CA LEU A 50 2.72 3.16 -16.52
C LEU A 50 3.33 2.22 -15.49
N ALA A 51 2.50 1.55 -14.72
CA ALA A 51 2.96 0.59 -13.71
C ALA A 51 3.70 -0.59 -14.35
N ARG A 52 3.21 -1.10 -15.46
CA ARG A 52 3.86 -2.17 -16.20
C ARG A 52 5.27 -1.78 -16.63
N LYS A 53 5.38 -0.60 -17.23
CA LYS A 53 6.69 -0.06 -17.66
C LYS A 53 7.62 0.17 -16.48
N LEU A 54 7.09 0.70 -15.39
CA LEU A 54 7.88 0.93 -14.18
C LEU A 54 8.49 -0.37 -13.66
N PHE A 55 7.70 -1.42 -13.53
CA PHE A 55 8.19 -2.69 -13.03
C PHE A 55 9.17 -3.36 -14.00
N GLU A 56 8.99 -3.20 -15.30
CA GLU A 56 9.96 -3.68 -16.28
C GLU A 56 11.32 -3.03 -16.07
N GLU A 57 11.35 -1.71 -15.87
CA GLU A 57 12.59 -0.99 -15.63
C GLU A 57 13.22 -1.33 -14.29
N VAL A 58 12.40 -1.44 -13.25
CA VAL A 58 12.88 -1.83 -11.92
C VAL A 58 13.47 -3.25 -11.96
N ASP A 59 12.81 -4.17 -12.63
CA ASP A 59 13.30 -5.54 -12.76
C ASP A 59 14.60 -5.61 -13.56
N ARG A 60 14.73 -4.79 -14.59
CA ARG A 60 15.97 -4.68 -15.35
C ARG A 60 17.10 -4.18 -14.47
N ALA A 61 16.85 -3.10 -13.72
CA ALA A 61 17.85 -2.52 -12.84
C ALA A 61 18.30 -3.50 -11.76
N THR A 62 17.38 -4.23 -11.15
CA THR A 62 17.74 -5.20 -10.11
C THR A 62 18.54 -6.37 -10.67
N ARG A 63 18.26 -6.83 -11.89
CA ARG A 63 19.07 -7.87 -12.54
C ARG A 63 20.50 -7.38 -12.79
N ASP A 64 20.67 -6.14 -13.25
CA ASP A 64 21.97 -5.56 -13.52
C ASP A 64 22.83 -5.46 -12.25
N TRP A 65 22.19 -5.32 -11.10
CA TRP A 65 22.86 -5.25 -9.80
C TRP A 65 22.89 -6.58 -9.05
N ASP A 66 22.44 -7.66 -9.69
CA ASP A 66 22.39 -9.00 -9.13
C ASP A 66 21.61 -9.07 -7.81
N THR A 67 20.49 -8.35 -7.78
CA THR A 67 19.57 -8.35 -6.63
C THR A 67 18.21 -8.91 -7.04
N GLU A 68 17.45 -9.35 -6.06
CA GLU A 68 16.09 -9.84 -6.31
C GLU A 68 15.15 -8.68 -6.68
N PRO A 69 14.17 -8.95 -7.57
CA PRO A 69 13.17 -7.93 -7.91
C PRO A 69 12.39 -7.51 -6.68
N PRO A 70 12.08 -6.23 -6.53
CA PRO A 70 11.30 -5.78 -5.38
C PRO A 70 9.86 -6.24 -5.46
N GLU A 71 9.29 -6.56 -4.30
CA GLU A 71 7.88 -6.87 -4.18
C GLU A 71 7.03 -5.62 -3.94
N GLN A 72 7.64 -4.57 -3.44
CA GLN A 72 6.95 -3.31 -3.12
C GLN A 72 7.76 -2.13 -3.63
N VAL A 73 7.04 -1.13 -4.13
CA VAL A 73 7.63 0.10 -4.64
C VAL A 73 6.85 1.30 -4.10
N GLU A 74 7.56 2.32 -3.71
CA GLU A 74 7.00 3.61 -3.32
C GLU A 74 7.70 4.69 -4.13
N ILE A 75 6.89 5.57 -4.76
CA ILE A 75 7.41 6.70 -5.51
C ILE A 75 6.73 7.96 -5.00
N GLN A 76 7.52 8.87 -4.46
CA GLN A 76 7.02 10.17 -4.04
C GLN A 76 6.96 11.10 -5.23
N VAL A 77 5.82 11.79 -5.36
CA VAL A 77 5.62 12.80 -6.39
C VAL A 77 5.11 14.09 -5.74
N PRO A 78 5.23 15.25 -6.39
CA PRO A 78 4.86 16.52 -5.74
C PRO A 78 3.43 16.58 -5.20
N GLY A 79 2.49 15.89 -5.72
CA GLY A 79 1.10 15.92 -5.27
C GLY A 79 0.64 14.71 -4.51
N GLY A 80 1.53 13.76 -4.20
CA GLY A 80 1.14 12.53 -3.54
C GLY A 80 2.20 11.44 -3.65
N ALA A 81 1.78 10.20 -3.78
CA ALA A 81 2.68 9.06 -3.92
C ALA A 81 2.03 7.95 -4.74
N VAL A 82 2.86 7.15 -5.37
CA VAL A 82 2.44 5.92 -6.03
C VAL A 82 2.99 4.75 -5.22
N PHE A 83 2.14 3.85 -4.84
CA PHE A 83 2.49 2.64 -4.13
C PHE A 83 2.13 1.44 -4.96
N ALA A 84 2.96 0.43 -4.95
CA ALA A 84 2.67 -0.81 -5.63
C ALA A 84 3.17 -1.99 -4.82
N SER A 85 2.42 -3.07 -4.85
CA SER A 85 2.81 -4.33 -4.27
C SER A 85 2.48 -5.44 -5.25
N ARG A 86 3.34 -6.45 -5.33
CA ARG A 86 3.12 -7.54 -6.27
C ARG A 86 3.39 -8.90 -5.66
N THR A 87 2.71 -9.88 -6.23
CA THR A 87 2.94 -11.30 -6.01
C THR A 87 3.28 -11.91 -7.38
N PRO A 88 3.62 -13.20 -7.46
CA PRO A 88 3.82 -13.83 -8.77
C PRO A 88 2.62 -13.74 -9.70
N ARG A 89 1.40 -13.57 -9.16
CA ARG A 89 0.16 -13.55 -9.95
C ARG A 89 -0.39 -12.16 -10.22
N TRP A 90 -0.15 -11.22 -9.33
CA TRP A 90 -0.85 -9.93 -9.34
C TRP A 90 0.07 -8.77 -9.00
N THR A 91 -0.24 -7.61 -9.56
CA THR A 91 0.36 -6.35 -9.17
C THR A 91 -0.76 -5.36 -8.86
N LEU A 92 -0.80 -4.87 -7.63
CA LEU A 92 -1.77 -3.86 -7.21
C LEU A 92 -1.07 -2.52 -7.04
N VAL A 93 -1.61 -1.51 -7.70
CA VAL A 93 -1.01 -0.17 -7.76
C VAL A 93 -2.02 0.85 -7.25
N ALA A 94 -1.57 1.76 -6.41
CA ALA A 94 -2.41 2.83 -5.89
C ALA A 94 -1.72 4.18 -6.04
N VAL A 95 -2.50 5.18 -6.45
CA VAL A 95 -2.11 6.58 -6.36
C VAL A 95 -2.75 7.13 -5.09
N ALA A 96 -1.95 7.69 -4.22
CA ALA A 96 -2.41 8.16 -2.92
C ALA A 96 -2.22 9.67 -2.77
N LYS A 97 -3.01 10.25 -1.89
CA LYS A 97 -2.93 11.66 -1.52
C LYS A 97 -1.61 11.95 -0.81
N ARG A 98 -1.19 13.20 -0.86
CA ARG A 98 -0.05 13.68 -0.09
C ARG A 98 -0.31 13.43 1.40
N GLY A 99 0.69 12.91 2.09
CA GLY A 99 0.58 12.63 3.51
C GLY A 99 0.08 11.24 3.86
N ALA A 100 -0.24 10.41 2.86
CA ALA A 100 -0.57 9.02 3.12
C ALA A 100 0.60 8.30 3.78
N LEU A 101 0.31 7.50 4.80
CA LEU A 101 1.34 6.75 5.50
C LEU A 101 1.79 5.55 4.68
N ALA A 102 3.05 5.55 4.27
CA ALA A 102 3.61 4.52 3.41
C ALA A 102 3.45 3.11 3.99
N SER A 103 3.78 2.94 5.27
CA SER A 103 3.68 1.63 5.91
C SER A 103 2.26 1.08 5.92
N LEU A 104 1.29 1.93 6.17
CA LEU A 104 -0.12 1.53 6.17
C LEU A 104 -0.59 1.21 4.75
N MET A 105 -0.21 2.04 3.78
CA MET A 105 -0.59 1.84 2.39
C MET A 105 -0.03 0.53 1.84
N LEU A 106 1.25 0.27 2.07
CA LEU A 106 1.87 -0.98 1.63
C LEU A 106 1.29 -2.20 2.34
N TYR A 107 0.94 -2.05 3.61
CA TYR A 107 0.24 -3.10 4.34
C TYR A 107 -1.12 -3.40 3.71
N ASP A 108 -1.91 -2.37 3.41
CA ASP A 108 -3.23 -2.54 2.80
C ASP A 108 -3.14 -3.19 1.41
N LEU A 109 -2.16 -2.78 0.60
CA LEU A 109 -1.93 -3.40 -0.71
C LEU A 109 -1.65 -4.90 -0.58
N ARG A 110 -0.76 -5.28 0.32
CA ARG A 110 -0.44 -6.69 0.56
C ARG A 110 -1.63 -7.47 1.08
N ALA A 111 -2.41 -6.85 1.95
CA ALA A 111 -3.58 -7.48 2.54
C ALA A 111 -4.66 -7.76 1.49
N VAL A 112 -4.90 -6.81 0.58
CA VAL A 112 -5.84 -7.01 -0.54
C VAL A 112 -5.34 -8.13 -1.47
N LEU A 113 -4.05 -8.15 -1.80
CA LEU A 113 -3.47 -9.21 -2.61
C LEU A 113 -3.60 -10.58 -1.92
N GLY A 114 -3.38 -10.64 -0.62
CA GLY A 114 -3.57 -11.86 0.16
C GLY A 114 -5.02 -12.33 0.14
N GLU A 115 -5.96 -11.43 0.30
CA GLU A 115 -7.38 -11.74 0.23
C GLU A 115 -7.77 -12.25 -1.17
N LEU A 116 -7.22 -11.63 -2.21
CA LEU A 116 -7.46 -12.04 -3.60
C LEU A 116 -6.94 -13.45 -3.88
N GLU A 117 -5.86 -13.85 -3.22
CA GLU A 117 -5.26 -15.18 -3.35
C GLU A 117 -5.84 -16.22 -2.38
N GLY A 118 -6.97 -15.90 -1.77
CA GLY A 118 -7.69 -16.84 -0.89
C GLY A 118 -7.31 -16.76 0.57
N GLY A 119 -6.56 -15.75 0.96
CA GLY A 119 -6.24 -15.49 2.37
C GLY A 119 -7.45 -14.96 3.14
N PRO A 120 -7.31 -14.81 4.46
CA PRO A 120 -8.40 -14.32 5.31
C PRO A 120 -8.75 -12.88 4.95
N PRO A 121 -10.04 -12.51 5.09
CA PRO A 121 -10.45 -11.13 4.82
C PRO A 121 -9.81 -10.17 5.82
N ILE A 122 -9.52 -8.97 5.34
CA ILE A 122 -8.94 -7.93 6.16
C ILE A 122 -9.99 -7.46 7.17
N ARG A 123 -9.63 -7.54 8.44
CA ARG A 123 -10.46 -7.01 9.49
C ARG A 123 -9.73 -5.86 10.16
N ARG A 124 -10.28 -4.67 10.03
CA ARG A 124 -9.82 -3.54 10.82
C ARG A 124 -10.68 -3.47 12.05
N SER A 125 -10.15 -3.98 13.13
CA SER A 125 -10.85 -3.96 14.41
C SER A 125 -10.64 -2.66 15.17
N VAL A 126 -9.69 -1.84 14.74
CA VAL A 126 -9.31 -0.61 15.43
C VAL A 126 -9.27 0.52 14.41
N SER A 127 -9.86 1.67 14.74
CA SER A 127 -9.83 2.83 13.87
C SER A 127 -8.39 3.35 13.70
N ALA A 128 -8.16 4.06 12.61
CA ALA A 128 -6.86 4.66 12.37
C ALA A 128 -6.49 5.66 13.47
N GLU A 129 -7.47 6.33 14.04
CA GLU A 129 -7.26 7.28 15.14
C GLU A 129 -6.78 6.60 16.40
N GLU A 130 -7.34 5.47 16.74
CA GLU A 130 -6.91 4.72 17.91
C GLU A 130 -5.50 4.19 17.74
N ARG A 131 -5.13 3.77 16.54
CA ARG A 131 -3.77 3.30 16.27
C ARG A 131 -2.75 4.43 16.41
N ALA A 132 -3.11 5.62 15.95
CA ALA A 132 -2.22 6.76 16.05
C ALA A 132 -2.07 7.25 17.48
N ALA A 133 -3.13 7.21 18.25
CA ALA A 133 -3.11 7.69 19.63
C ALA A 133 -2.37 6.77 20.59
N GLY A 134 -2.49 5.47 20.41
CA GLY A 134 -1.90 4.50 21.33
C GLY A 134 -0.39 4.60 21.48
N PRO A 135 0.38 4.48 20.40
CA PRO A 135 1.84 4.56 20.48
C PRO A 135 2.35 5.91 21.00
N ALA A 136 1.71 6.98 20.58
CA ALA A 136 2.10 8.31 20.98
C ALA A 136 1.96 8.52 22.50
N THR A 137 0.93 7.96 23.08
CA THR A 137 0.70 8.08 24.51
C THR A 137 1.77 7.34 25.31
N GLU A 138 2.17 6.20 24.87
CA GLU A 138 3.21 5.43 25.53
C GLU A 138 4.56 6.10 25.46
N GLU A 139 4.91 6.63 24.32
CA GLU A 139 6.15 7.35 24.16
C GLU A 139 6.22 8.58 25.05
N HIS A 140 5.12 9.26 25.18
CA HIS A 140 5.08 10.45 26.01
C HIS A 140 5.30 10.12 27.49
N ALA A 141 4.74 9.03 27.94
CA ALA A 141 4.96 8.59 29.31
C ALA A 141 6.42 8.23 29.58
N ALA A 142 7.09 7.67 28.61
CA ALA A 142 8.51 7.34 28.77
C ALA A 142 9.40 8.57 28.85
N GLU A 143 9.02 9.65 28.19
CA GLU A 143 9.81 10.88 28.22
C GLU A 143 9.73 11.62 29.55
N GLU A 144 8.74 11.35 30.33
CA GLU A 144 8.59 11.98 31.62
C GLU A 144 9.39 11.35 32.74
N LEU A 145 10.29 10.47 32.44
CA LEU A 145 11.19 9.96 33.46
C LEU A 145 11.95 11.11 34.12
N PRO A 146 11.90 11.15 35.42
CA PRO A 146 12.54 12.26 36.11
C PRO A 146 14.02 12.28 35.85
N MET A 147 14.50 13.46 35.53
CA MET A 147 15.89 13.67 35.40
C MET A 147 16.55 13.42 36.74
N PRO A 148 17.67 12.74 36.75
CA PRO A 148 18.40 12.58 38.00
C PRO A 148 18.77 13.95 38.49
N GLU A 149 18.54 14.15 39.74
CA GLU A 149 18.94 15.39 40.34
C GLU A 149 20.40 15.46 40.41
N LEU A 150 20.94 16.18 39.52
CA LEU A 150 22.36 16.42 39.51
C LEU A 150 22.73 17.45 40.53
N GLY A 151 21.87 17.74 41.33
CA GLY A 151 22.19 18.72 42.17
C GLY A 151 23.10 18.43 43.20
N GLY A 152 23.29 17.71 43.55
CA GLY A 152 24.09 17.56 44.50
C GLY A 152 24.82 18.58 44.92
N GLU A 153 25.20 19.07 45.34
CA GLU A 153 26.07 19.87 45.82
C GLU A 153 27.23 19.59 46.07
#